data_ad7149ba07acc7a9da5b3e8c675ff268
#
_entry.id   ad7149ba07acc7a9da5b3e8c675ff268
#
_cell.length_a   1.000
_cell.length_b   1.000
_cell.length_c   1.000
_cell.angle_alpha   90.00
_cell.angle_beta   90.00
_cell.angle_gamma   90.00
#
_symmetry.space_group_name_H-M   'P 1'
#
loop_
_entity.id
_entity.type
_entity.pdbx_description
1 polymer ?
#
loop_
_entity_poly.entity_id
_entity_poly.type
_entity_poly.pdbx_seq_one_letter_code
_entity_poly.pdbx_strand_id
1 'polypeptide(L)'
;AMFIGAAAAVIGSPMGILFADESNDPNSIPIAEIVADTNADFGAAINEIVSAHPECSETTMEYDYEDGHTWASYWPEVLAIFAVDTNLNSDSDVIVINAAQKQSIQDAFWSMHEITYEVEEVDITPEPTEDDPDPEQQTEYILHITVSSKTVDELAELYNFTRDQKDILHELLSEEMRPSLLALCGGIAVADGELCWPLPG
;
A
#
# COMPACT_ATOMS: atom_id res chain seq x y z
N ALA A 1 29.35 17.38 29.96
CA ALA A 1 29.64 17.77 28.58
C ALA A 1 29.69 16.52 27.73
N MET A 2 28.54 15.97 27.35
CA MET A 2 28.51 14.82 26.43
C MET A 2 27.07 14.57 25.93
N PHE A 3 26.49 15.52 25.22
CA PHE A 3 25.18 15.34 24.59
C PHE A 3 25.05 16.10 23.24
N ILE A 4 26.18 16.36 22.57
CA ILE A 4 26.16 17.01 21.24
C ILE A 4 26.27 15.99 20.10
N GLY A 5 26.53 14.70 20.41
CA GLY A 5 26.72 13.67 19.39
C GLY A 5 25.43 13.00 18.87
N ALA A 6 24.32 13.08 19.61
CA ALA A 6 23.09 12.39 19.21
C ALA A 6 22.23 13.18 18.19
N ALA A 7 22.28 14.51 18.23
CA ALA A 7 21.49 15.32 17.31
C ALA A 7 22.06 15.34 15.86
N ALA A 8 23.36 15.19 15.70
CA ALA A 8 24.00 15.16 14.36
C ALA A 8 23.80 13.82 13.66
N ALA A 9 23.59 12.73 14.40
CA ALA A 9 23.31 11.40 13.83
C ALA A 9 21.85 11.27 13.32
N VAL A 10 20.93 12.08 13.88
CA VAL A 10 19.50 12.05 13.46
C VAL A 10 19.30 12.78 12.13
N ILE A 11 20.10 13.81 11.83
CA ILE A 11 19.95 14.60 10.59
C ILE A 11 20.50 13.85 9.36
N GLY A 12 21.40 12.90 9.54
CA GLY A 12 21.93 12.05 8.47
C GLY A 12 21.31 10.65 8.44
N SER A 13 20.24 10.40 9.18
CA SER A 13 19.55 9.13 9.15
C SER A 13 18.36 9.17 8.19
N PRO A 14 17.94 8.05 7.59
CA PRO A 14 16.72 7.98 6.78
C PRO A 14 15.48 8.53 7.47
N MET A 15 15.42 8.44 8.80
CA MET A 15 14.34 9.04 9.61
C MET A 15 14.40 10.56 9.61
N GLY A 16 15.59 11.16 9.57
CA GLY A 16 15.72 12.62 9.47
C GLY A 16 15.09 13.19 8.21
N ILE A 17 15.10 12.44 7.12
CA ILE A 17 14.45 12.80 5.85
C ILE A 17 12.92 12.87 6.03
N LEU A 18 12.33 11.88 6.68
CA LEU A 18 10.89 11.81 6.87
C LEU A 18 10.34 12.87 7.85
N PHE A 19 11.14 13.25 8.85
CA PHE A 19 10.72 14.19 9.91
C PHE A 19 11.20 15.63 9.72
N ALA A 20 12.13 15.89 8.79
CA ALA A 20 12.75 17.21 8.69
C ALA A 20 11.81 18.32 8.21
N ASP A 21 10.62 18.01 7.69
CA ASP A 21 9.97 18.96 6.80
C ASP A 21 8.47 19.18 6.90
N GLU A 22 7.80 18.75 7.93
CA GLU A 22 6.36 19.07 8.04
C GLU A 22 6.07 20.56 8.34
N SER A 23 7.10 21.41 8.55
CA SER A 23 6.78 22.67 9.23
C SER A 23 7.14 23.97 8.55
N ASN A 24 8.00 24.05 7.55
CA ASN A 24 8.52 25.35 7.11
C ASN A 24 8.66 25.63 5.60
N ASP A 25 8.47 24.67 4.71
CA ASP A 25 8.49 24.94 3.27
C ASP A 25 7.07 24.99 2.70
N PRO A 26 6.65 26.13 2.08
CA PRO A 26 5.32 26.23 1.47
C PRO A 26 5.09 25.30 0.27
N ASN A 27 6.12 24.61 -0.19
CA ASN A 27 6.02 23.62 -1.25
C ASN A 27 6.08 22.18 -0.71
N SER A 28 6.20 21.99 0.59
CA SER A 28 6.17 20.67 1.22
C SER A 28 4.77 20.08 1.14
N ILE A 29 4.70 18.80 0.77
CA ILE A 29 3.45 18.03 0.73
C ILE A 29 3.46 17.12 1.95
N PRO A 30 2.45 17.20 2.84
CA PRO A 30 2.35 16.32 4.00
C PRO A 30 2.28 14.85 3.59
N ILE A 31 3.01 13.97 4.26
CA ILE A 31 2.97 12.52 4.00
C ILE A 31 1.54 12.00 4.16
N ALA A 32 0.79 12.46 5.16
CA ALA A 32 -0.60 12.08 5.35
C ALA A 32 -1.50 12.40 4.14
N GLU A 33 -1.24 13.49 3.42
CA GLU A 33 -1.94 13.82 2.18
C GLU A 33 -1.59 12.82 1.07
N ILE A 34 -0.31 12.48 0.93
CA ILE A 34 0.15 11.49 -0.05
C ILE A 34 -0.50 10.12 0.21
N VAL A 35 -0.54 9.72 1.48
CA VAL A 35 -1.20 8.48 1.92
C VAL A 35 -2.68 8.50 1.55
N ALA A 36 -3.39 9.59 1.85
CA ALA A 36 -4.82 9.72 1.55
C ALA A 36 -5.09 9.67 0.03
N ASP A 37 -4.32 10.41 -0.76
CA ASP A 37 -4.45 10.43 -2.22
C ASP A 37 -4.19 9.05 -2.82
N THR A 38 -3.10 8.38 -2.40
CA THR A 38 -2.73 7.06 -2.93
C THR A 38 -3.76 5.99 -2.54
N ASN A 39 -4.30 6.06 -1.32
CA ASN A 39 -5.37 5.16 -0.90
C ASN A 39 -6.65 5.37 -1.72
N ALA A 40 -6.96 6.63 -2.07
CA ALA A 40 -8.09 6.94 -2.95
C ALA A 40 -7.85 6.40 -4.38
N ASP A 41 -6.64 6.55 -4.92
CA ASP A 41 -6.27 6.01 -6.23
C ASP A 41 -6.35 4.48 -6.25
N PHE A 42 -5.91 3.82 -5.17
CA PHE A 42 -6.01 2.37 -5.03
C PHE A 42 -7.45 1.88 -5.02
N GLY A 43 -8.32 2.54 -4.24
CA GLY A 43 -9.75 2.26 -4.24
C GLY A 43 -10.40 2.54 -5.61
N ALA A 44 -9.98 3.59 -6.30
CA ALA A 44 -10.47 3.90 -7.65
C ALA A 44 -10.07 2.81 -8.66
N ALA A 45 -8.86 2.26 -8.57
CA ALA A 45 -8.42 1.16 -9.43
C ALA A 45 -9.28 -0.10 -9.25
N ILE A 46 -9.63 -0.45 -8.01
CA ILE A 46 -10.55 -1.57 -7.73
C ILE A 46 -11.93 -1.29 -8.33
N ASN A 47 -12.48 -0.08 -8.11
CA ASN A 47 -13.78 0.30 -8.65
C ASN A 47 -13.80 0.32 -10.19
N GLU A 48 -12.69 0.66 -10.83
CA GLU A 48 -12.56 0.60 -12.30
C GLU A 48 -12.68 -0.85 -12.80
N ILE A 49 -12.03 -1.81 -12.11
CA ILE A 49 -12.15 -3.24 -12.44
C ILE A 49 -13.62 -3.69 -12.31
N VAL A 50 -14.26 -3.40 -11.18
CA VAL A 50 -15.69 -3.75 -10.97
C VAL A 50 -16.58 -3.15 -12.05
N SER A 51 -16.37 -1.87 -12.37
CA SER A 51 -17.16 -1.16 -13.39
C SER A 51 -16.94 -1.66 -14.80
N ALA A 52 -15.77 -2.26 -15.07
CA ALA A 52 -15.44 -2.83 -16.37
C ALA A 52 -16.13 -4.20 -16.62
N HIS A 53 -16.67 -4.84 -15.56
CA HIS A 53 -17.30 -6.15 -15.61
C HIS A 53 -18.78 -6.11 -15.17
N PRO A 54 -19.63 -5.32 -15.88
CA PRO A 54 -21.05 -5.20 -15.53
C PRO A 54 -21.86 -6.50 -15.76
N GLU A 55 -21.28 -7.47 -16.45
CA GLU A 55 -21.86 -8.80 -16.67
C GLU A 55 -21.83 -9.67 -15.42
N CYS A 56 -20.93 -9.36 -14.45
CA CYS A 56 -20.81 -10.13 -13.22
C CYS A 56 -21.92 -9.75 -12.25
N SER A 57 -22.64 -10.75 -11.76
CA SER A 57 -23.72 -10.60 -10.77
C SER A 57 -23.19 -10.50 -9.34
N GLU A 58 -21.99 -11.03 -9.11
CA GLU A 58 -21.31 -11.02 -7.82
C GLU A 58 -19.85 -10.62 -7.98
N THR A 59 -19.30 -9.94 -6.96
CA THR A 59 -17.88 -9.61 -6.84
C THR A 59 -17.38 -10.09 -5.50
N THR A 60 -16.35 -10.90 -5.51
CA THR A 60 -15.62 -11.32 -4.31
C THR A 60 -14.28 -10.61 -4.23
N MET A 61 -13.79 -10.37 -3.03
CA MET A 61 -12.49 -9.76 -2.81
C MET A 61 -11.69 -10.57 -1.81
N GLU A 62 -10.48 -10.95 -2.22
CA GLU A 62 -9.51 -11.67 -1.40
C GLU A 62 -8.26 -10.82 -1.21
N TYR A 63 -7.71 -10.86 0.01
CA TYR A 63 -6.46 -10.19 0.36
C TYR A 63 -5.41 -11.24 0.68
N ASP A 64 -4.40 -11.36 -0.19
CA ASP A 64 -3.25 -12.24 -0.01
C ASP A 64 -2.10 -11.44 0.59
N TYR A 65 -2.14 -11.29 1.92
CA TYR A 65 -1.15 -10.59 2.71
C TYR A 65 -0.60 -11.51 3.80
N GLU A 66 0.69 -11.37 4.07
CA GLU A 66 1.30 -12.08 5.20
C GLU A 66 0.75 -11.56 6.55
N ASP A 67 0.58 -12.48 7.51
CA ASP A 67 0.28 -12.19 8.91
C ASP A 67 -0.96 -11.29 9.19
N GLY A 68 -1.96 -11.32 8.31
CA GLY A 68 -3.19 -10.55 8.48
C GLY A 68 -3.03 -9.05 8.26
N HIS A 69 -1.93 -8.62 7.67
CA HIS A 69 -1.75 -7.25 7.23
C HIS A 69 -2.77 -6.89 6.14
N THR A 70 -3.00 -5.61 5.95
CA THR A 70 -3.82 -5.05 4.87
C THR A 70 -3.00 -4.01 4.12
N TRP A 71 -3.41 -3.66 2.90
CA TRP A 71 -2.75 -2.61 2.14
C TRP A 71 -2.59 -1.29 2.94
N ALA A 72 -3.53 -0.96 3.81
CA ALA A 72 -3.44 0.22 4.67
C ALA A 72 -2.40 0.07 5.80
N SER A 73 -2.07 -1.14 6.22
CA SER A 73 -1.09 -1.38 7.28
C SER A 73 0.36 -1.44 6.80
N TYR A 74 0.57 -1.49 5.48
CA TYR A 74 1.91 -1.51 4.86
C TYR A 74 2.55 -0.13 4.64
N TRP A 75 1.89 0.95 5.05
CA TRP A 75 2.45 2.29 4.88
C TRP A 75 3.81 2.51 5.56
N PRO A 76 4.10 1.94 6.76
CA PRO A 76 5.45 2.01 7.32
C PRO A 76 6.51 1.41 6.42
N GLU A 77 6.22 0.27 5.76
CA GLU A 77 7.12 -0.41 4.82
C GLU A 77 7.37 0.45 3.58
N VAL A 78 6.32 1.02 3.01
CA VAL A 78 6.42 1.93 1.86
C VAL A 78 7.30 3.14 2.20
N LEU A 79 7.08 3.77 3.35
CA LEU A 79 7.86 4.92 3.78
C LEU A 79 9.31 4.55 4.10
N ALA A 80 9.54 3.37 4.66
CA ALA A 80 10.90 2.88 4.93
C ALA A 80 11.68 2.61 3.62
N ILE A 81 11.06 1.98 2.61
CA ILE A 81 11.64 1.79 1.28
C ILE A 81 11.99 3.15 0.67
N PHE A 82 11.04 4.09 0.66
CA PHE A 82 11.25 5.44 0.14
C PHE A 82 12.41 6.14 0.84
N ALA A 83 12.48 6.07 2.17
CA ALA A 83 13.52 6.72 2.96
C ALA A 83 14.91 6.16 2.66
N VAL A 84 15.03 4.84 2.55
CA VAL A 84 16.30 4.18 2.24
C VAL A 84 16.73 4.49 0.81
N ASP A 85 15.85 4.41 -0.17
CA ASP A 85 16.15 4.71 -1.57
C ASP A 85 16.58 6.17 -1.75
N THR A 86 15.87 7.10 -1.15
CA THR A 86 16.11 8.53 -1.31
C THR A 86 17.38 8.98 -0.61
N ASN A 87 17.71 8.43 0.57
CA ASN A 87 18.92 8.80 1.32
C ASN A 87 20.22 8.49 0.57
N LEU A 88 20.19 7.54 -0.35
CA LEU A 88 21.34 7.11 -1.12
C LEU A 88 21.55 7.89 -2.40
N ASN A 89 20.45 8.42 -2.95
CA ASN A 89 20.45 9.15 -4.21
C ASN A 89 20.56 10.67 -4.00
N SER A 90 20.68 11.12 -2.76
CA SER A 90 20.67 12.55 -2.40
C SER A 90 22.00 13.00 -1.82
N ASP A 91 22.62 13.99 -2.48
CA ASP A 91 23.79 14.73 -1.94
C ASP A 91 23.37 15.79 -0.90
N SER A 92 22.08 15.91 -0.56
CA SER A 92 21.57 16.94 0.35
C SER A 92 21.10 16.34 1.66
N ASP A 93 21.49 16.98 2.77
CA ASP A 93 21.14 16.58 4.13
C ASP A 93 19.66 16.83 4.50
N VAL A 94 18.88 17.47 3.63
CA VAL A 94 17.45 17.80 3.86
C VAL A 94 16.69 17.54 2.58
N ILE A 95 15.68 16.66 2.65
CA ILE A 95 14.77 16.39 1.55
C ILE A 95 13.41 16.97 1.88
N VAL A 96 13.00 17.94 1.08
CA VAL A 96 11.63 18.45 1.08
C VAL A 96 10.76 17.45 0.33
N ILE A 97 9.68 16.99 0.94
CA ILE A 97 8.68 16.17 0.26
C ILE A 97 7.93 17.04 -0.74
N ASN A 98 8.40 17.07 -1.95
CA ASN A 98 7.79 17.80 -3.07
C ASN A 98 7.10 16.82 -4.04
N ALA A 99 6.65 17.31 -5.18
CA ALA A 99 5.95 16.49 -6.17
C ALA A 99 6.77 15.28 -6.69
N ALA A 100 8.10 15.39 -6.75
CA ALA A 100 8.95 14.27 -7.17
C ALA A 100 9.02 13.20 -6.08
N GLN A 101 9.18 13.59 -4.81
CA GLN A 101 9.17 12.67 -3.68
C GLN A 101 7.77 12.06 -3.45
N LYS A 102 6.69 12.85 -3.65
CA LYS A 102 5.32 12.30 -3.67
C LYS A 102 5.23 11.15 -4.67
N GLN A 103 5.69 11.37 -5.91
CA GLN A 103 5.68 10.32 -6.93
C GLN A 103 6.50 9.09 -6.51
N SER A 104 7.69 9.29 -5.94
CA SER A 104 8.53 8.18 -5.47
C SER A 104 7.86 7.36 -4.35
N ILE A 105 7.14 8.01 -3.43
CA ILE A 105 6.35 7.33 -2.39
C ILE A 105 5.21 6.52 -3.03
N GLN A 106 4.50 7.11 -3.99
CA GLN A 106 3.43 6.44 -4.72
C GLN A 106 3.98 5.25 -5.54
N ASP A 107 5.11 5.42 -6.21
CA ASP A 107 5.77 4.34 -6.96
C ASP A 107 6.19 3.18 -6.04
N ALA A 108 6.68 3.48 -4.83
CA ALA A 108 7.00 2.45 -3.84
C ALA A 108 5.73 1.69 -3.39
N PHE A 109 4.64 2.41 -3.15
CA PHE A 109 3.35 1.79 -2.82
C PHE A 109 2.87 0.84 -3.92
N TRP A 110 2.85 1.30 -5.18
CA TRP A 110 2.41 0.49 -6.31
C TRP A 110 3.40 -0.63 -6.68
N SER A 111 4.67 -0.51 -6.33
CA SER A 111 5.65 -1.59 -6.46
C SER A 111 5.42 -2.70 -5.44
N MET A 112 4.86 -2.36 -4.28
CA MET A 112 4.53 -3.29 -3.20
C MET A 112 3.22 -4.03 -3.48
N HIS A 113 2.20 -3.33 -3.98
CA HIS A 113 0.84 -3.86 -4.09
C HIS A 113 0.49 -4.23 -5.53
N GLU A 114 -0.24 -5.32 -5.69
CA GLU A 114 -0.76 -5.78 -6.97
C GLU A 114 -2.26 -6.08 -6.85
N ILE A 115 -3.03 -5.64 -7.84
CA ILE A 115 -4.44 -5.96 -7.96
C ILE A 115 -4.59 -6.84 -9.19
N THR A 116 -5.07 -8.06 -9.00
CA THR A 116 -5.40 -9.00 -10.07
C THR A 116 -6.88 -9.34 -10.03
N TYR A 117 -7.43 -9.82 -11.13
CA TYR A 117 -8.81 -10.28 -11.16
C TYR A 117 -9.00 -11.45 -12.12
N GLU A 118 -10.04 -12.22 -11.85
CA GLU A 118 -10.49 -13.33 -12.69
C GLU A 118 -12.03 -13.30 -12.76
N VAL A 119 -12.60 -13.62 -13.92
CA VAL A 119 -14.04 -13.80 -14.08
C VAL A 119 -14.32 -15.30 -14.15
N GLU A 120 -15.06 -15.80 -13.17
CA GLU A 120 -15.54 -17.18 -13.14
C GLU A 120 -16.89 -17.28 -13.84
N GLU A 121 -17.02 -18.26 -14.72
CA GLU A 121 -18.29 -18.63 -15.37
C GLU A 121 -18.90 -19.82 -14.64
N VAL A 122 -20.07 -19.65 -14.05
CA VAL A 122 -20.78 -20.67 -13.28
C VAL A 122 -22.05 -21.07 -14.00
N ASP A 123 -22.17 -22.38 -14.29
CA ASP A 123 -23.41 -22.93 -14.83
C ASP A 123 -24.45 -23.08 -13.70
N ILE A 124 -25.49 -22.29 -13.79
CA ILE A 124 -26.63 -22.30 -12.84
C ILE A 124 -27.90 -22.89 -13.48
N THR A 125 -27.73 -23.64 -14.57
CA THR A 125 -28.84 -24.31 -15.26
C THR A 125 -29.60 -25.21 -14.28
N PRO A 126 -30.92 -25.03 -14.11
CA PRO A 126 -31.71 -25.88 -13.24
C PRO A 126 -31.63 -27.37 -13.62
N GLU A 127 -31.68 -28.25 -12.66
CA GLU A 127 -31.77 -29.69 -12.96
C GLU A 127 -33.08 -30.00 -13.72
N PRO A 128 -33.04 -30.88 -14.72
CA PRO A 128 -34.24 -31.33 -15.41
C PRO A 128 -35.31 -31.88 -14.46
N THR A 129 -36.55 -31.47 -14.69
CA THR A 129 -37.69 -31.94 -13.92
C THR A 129 -38.70 -32.65 -14.84
N GLU A 130 -39.75 -33.32 -14.27
CA GLU A 130 -40.81 -33.93 -15.10
C GLU A 130 -41.60 -32.88 -15.89
N ASP A 131 -41.69 -31.65 -15.37
CA ASP A 131 -42.43 -30.55 -16.00
C ASP A 131 -41.53 -29.77 -17.00
N ASP A 132 -40.21 -29.77 -16.80
CA ASP A 132 -39.21 -29.15 -17.66
C ASP A 132 -38.01 -30.09 -17.84
N PRO A 133 -38.08 -31.02 -18.80
CA PRO A 133 -37.07 -32.03 -19.02
C PRO A 133 -35.80 -31.50 -19.73
N ASP A 134 -35.82 -30.30 -20.28
CA ASP A 134 -34.71 -29.67 -21.00
C ASP A 134 -34.67 -28.16 -20.69
N PRO A 135 -34.26 -27.82 -19.46
CA PRO A 135 -34.23 -26.43 -19.03
C PRO A 135 -33.24 -25.61 -19.84
N GLU A 136 -33.58 -24.34 -20.08
CA GLU A 136 -32.71 -23.42 -20.79
C GLU A 136 -31.40 -23.21 -19.99
N GLN A 137 -30.26 -23.32 -20.68
CA GLN A 137 -28.95 -23.10 -20.10
C GLN A 137 -28.86 -21.70 -19.50
N GLN A 138 -28.45 -21.63 -18.25
CA GLN A 138 -28.25 -20.38 -17.52
C GLN A 138 -26.82 -20.30 -16.98
N THR A 139 -26.19 -19.15 -17.21
CA THR A 139 -24.82 -18.89 -16.79
C THR A 139 -24.78 -17.64 -15.94
N GLU A 140 -24.06 -17.69 -14.87
CA GLU A 140 -23.72 -16.56 -14.01
C GLU A 140 -22.22 -16.26 -14.08
N TYR A 141 -21.86 -15.00 -13.96
CA TYR A 141 -20.47 -14.57 -13.94
C TYR A 141 -20.16 -13.95 -12.58
N ILE A 142 -19.06 -14.40 -11.98
CA ILE A 142 -18.55 -13.92 -10.69
C ILE A 142 -17.19 -13.28 -10.92
N LEU A 143 -17.00 -12.07 -10.44
CA LEU A 143 -15.73 -11.37 -10.47
C LEU A 143 -14.94 -11.63 -9.18
N HIS A 144 -13.79 -12.27 -9.30
CA HIS A 144 -12.86 -12.48 -8.20
C HIS A 144 -11.73 -11.46 -8.30
N ILE A 145 -11.59 -10.60 -7.30
CA ILE A 145 -10.50 -9.63 -7.21
C ILE A 145 -9.55 -10.11 -6.11
N THR A 146 -8.27 -10.22 -6.43
CA THR A 146 -7.22 -10.55 -5.48
C THR A 146 -6.27 -9.37 -5.34
N VAL A 147 -6.08 -8.92 -4.11
CA VAL A 147 -5.11 -7.89 -3.75
C VAL A 147 -3.98 -8.55 -2.98
N SER A 148 -2.77 -8.49 -3.53
CA SER A 148 -1.57 -9.06 -2.92
C SER A 148 -0.52 -7.99 -2.64
N SER A 149 0.45 -8.32 -1.79
CA SER A 149 1.60 -7.46 -1.53
C SER A 149 2.90 -8.25 -1.58
N LYS A 150 3.96 -7.59 -2.05
CA LYS A 150 5.31 -8.07 -1.86
C LYS A 150 5.78 -7.77 -0.45
N THR A 151 6.63 -8.64 0.07
CA THR A 151 7.34 -8.40 1.32
C THR A 151 8.33 -7.24 1.17
N VAL A 152 8.73 -6.68 2.29
CA VAL A 152 9.75 -5.62 2.31
C VAL A 152 11.10 -6.08 1.76
N ASP A 153 11.43 -7.37 1.96
CA ASP A 153 12.66 -7.96 1.44
C ASP A 153 12.62 -8.13 -0.07
N GLU A 154 11.49 -8.53 -0.64
CA GLU A 154 11.30 -8.59 -2.10
C GLU A 154 11.41 -7.21 -2.75
N LEU A 155 10.87 -6.18 -2.08
CA LEU A 155 11.06 -4.80 -2.52
C LEU A 155 12.51 -4.36 -2.42
N ALA A 156 13.20 -4.69 -1.33
CA ALA A 156 14.61 -4.38 -1.18
C ALA A 156 15.46 -5.02 -2.29
N GLU A 157 15.10 -6.24 -2.76
CA GLU A 157 15.72 -6.85 -3.94
C GLU A 157 15.37 -6.08 -5.24
N LEU A 158 14.10 -5.71 -5.42
CA LEU A 158 13.64 -4.96 -6.59
C LEU A 158 14.37 -3.61 -6.73
N TYR A 159 14.58 -2.92 -5.61
CA TYR A 159 15.32 -1.66 -5.53
C TYR A 159 16.85 -1.85 -5.53
N ASN A 160 17.32 -3.10 -5.57
CA ASN A 160 18.74 -3.47 -5.55
C ASN A 160 19.46 -2.93 -4.30
N PHE A 161 18.84 -2.97 -3.15
CA PHE A 161 19.43 -2.51 -1.90
C PHE A 161 20.64 -3.36 -1.51
N THR A 162 21.71 -2.69 -1.09
CA THR A 162 22.88 -3.32 -0.50
C THR A 162 22.52 -3.91 0.86
N ARG A 163 23.43 -4.72 1.41
CA ARG A 163 23.25 -5.28 2.74
C ARG A 163 23.07 -4.20 3.82
N ASP A 164 23.90 -3.17 3.79
CA ASP A 164 23.83 -2.09 4.78
C ASP A 164 22.51 -1.32 4.68
N GLN A 165 21.96 -1.18 3.47
CA GLN A 165 20.65 -0.58 3.24
C GLN A 165 19.51 -1.44 3.78
N LYS A 166 19.58 -2.77 3.59
CA LYS A 166 18.62 -3.70 4.16
C LYS A 166 18.67 -3.70 5.69
N ASP A 167 19.86 -3.60 6.27
CA ASP A 167 20.01 -3.49 7.72
C ASP A 167 19.33 -2.21 8.25
N ILE A 168 19.49 -1.06 7.54
CA ILE A 168 18.79 0.20 7.87
C ILE A 168 17.28 0.07 7.68
N LEU A 169 16.83 -0.58 6.62
CA LEU A 169 15.42 -0.81 6.33
C LEU A 169 14.74 -1.58 7.48
N HIS A 170 15.36 -2.66 7.94
CA HIS A 170 14.86 -3.44 9.07
C HIS A 170 14.91 -2.67 10.39
N GLU A 171 15.91 -1.80 10.59
CA GLU A 171 15.96 -0.92 11.75
C GLU A 171 14.77 0.07 11.76
N LEU A 172 14.45 0.67 10.62
CA LEU A 172 13.28 1.57 10.46
C LEU A 172 11.95 0.87 10.76
N LEU A 173 11.86 -0.42 10.45
CA LEU A 173 10.66 -1.24 10.66
C LEU A 173 10.64 -1.97 12.00
N SER A 174 11.63 -1.73 12.88
CA SER A 174 11.64 -2.29 14.23
C SER A 174 10.43 -1.85 15.06
N GLU A 175 10.10 -2.61 16.09
CA GLU A 175 9.00 -2.28 17.03
C GLU A 175 9.15 -0.87 17.64
N GLU A 176 10.38 -0.40 17.79
CA GLU A 176 10.68 0.92 18.36
C GLU A 176 10.39 2.06 17.36
N MET A 177 10.72 1.88 16.07
CA MET A 177 10.67 2.94 15.05
C MET A 177 9.35 2.95 14.26
N ARG A 178 8.73 1.79 14.05
CA ARG A 178 7.49 1.63 13.29
C ARG A 178 6.35 2.55 13.74
N PRO A 179 6.08 2.78 15.04
CA PRO A 179 5.04 3.72 15.48
C PRO A 179 5.27 5.15 15.00
N SER A 180 6.52 5.55 14.83
CA SER A 180 6.88 6.88 14.32
C SER A 180 6.55 7.02 12.83
N LEU A 181 6.77 5.98 12.03
CA LEU A 181 6.36 5.92 10.62
C LEU A 181 4.84 5.97 10.49
N LEU A 182 4.12 5.23 11.32
CA LEU A 182 2.65 5.27 11.36
C LEU A 182 2.11 6.65 11.71
N ALA A 183 2.77 7.39 12.60
CA ALA A 183 2.35 8.73 12.97
C ALA A 183 2.40 9.70 11.78
N LEU A 184 3.36 9.55 10.86
CA LEU A 184 3.48 10.35 9.64
C LEU A 184 2.31 10.12 8.67
N CYS A 185 1.70 8.95 8.70
CA CYS A 185 0.56 8.59 7.88
C CYS A 185 -0.76 9.26 8.33
N GLY A 186 -0.70 10.21 9.24
CA GLY A 186 -1.89 10.96 9.74
C GLY A 186 -2.67 10.19 10.80
N GLY A 187 -2.04 9.25 11.51
CA GLY A 187 -2.69 8.47 12.54
C GLY A 187 -3.90 7.70 12.02
N ILE A 188 -3.82 7.16 10.82
CA ILE A 188 -4.79 6.16 10.35
C ILE A 188 -4.66 5.02 11.35
N ALA A 189 -5.47 5.07 12.41
CA ALA A 189 -5.69 3.94 13.26
C ALA A 189 -6.27 2.87 12.35
N VAL A 190 -5.45 1.91 11.97
CA VAL A 190 -5.96 0.64 11.48
C VAL A 190 -6.73 0.08 12.66
N ALA A 191 -8.02 0.37 12.70
CA ALA A 191 -8.92 -0.31 13.60
C ALA A 191 -8.79 -1.79 13.24
N ASP A 192 -8.42 -2.60 14.22
CA ASP A 192 -8.32 -4.04 14.06
C ASP A 192 -9.51 -4.56 13.24
N GLY A 193 -9.22 -4.97 12.02
CA GLY A 193 -9.91 -6.07 11.37
C GLY A 193 -11.20 -5.81 10.63
N GLU A 194 -11.77 -4.61 10.53
CA GLU A 194 -12.95 -4.39 9.68
C GLU A 194 -12.93 -3.00 9.04
N LEU A 195 -12.21 -2.87 7.93
CA LEU A 195 -12.56 -1.87 6.93
C LEU A 195 -13.76 -2.41 6.15
N CYS A 196 -14.96 -2.19 6.68
CA CYS A 196 -16.16 -2.29 5.87
C CYS A 196 -16.09 -1.21 4.80
N TRP A 197 -15.76 -1.61 3.59
CA TRP A 197 -15.95 -0.78 2.41
C TRP A 197 -17.43 -0.42 2.33
N PRO A 198 -17.81 0.85 2.24
CA PRO A 198 -19.18 1.19 1.94
C PRO A 198 -19.45 0.80 0.50
N LEU A 199 -20.10 -0.34 0.29
CA LEU A 199 -20.70 -0.64 -1.00
C LEU A 199 -21.71 0.48 -1.29
N PRO A 200 -21.67 1.12 -2.45
CA PRO A 200 -22.74 2.02 -2.85
C PRO A 200 -24.02 1.19 -2.97
N GLY A 201 -25.05 1.56 -2.19
CA GLY A 201 -26.38 0.99 -2.26
C GLY A 201 -27.15 1.47 -3.50
#